data_e6be4d8c9d4777564e9069a27e7fceec
#
_entry.id   e6be4d8c9d4777564e9069a27e7fceec
#
_cell.length_a   1.000
_cell.length_b   1.000
_cell.length_c   1.000
_cell.angle_alpha   90.00
_cell.angle_beta   90.00
_cell.angle_gamma   90.00
#
_symmetry.space_group_name_H-M   'P 1'
#
loop_
_entity.id
_entity.type
_entity.pdbx_description
1 polymer ?
#
loop_
_entity_poly.entity_id
_entity_poly.type
_entity_poly.pdbx_seq_one_letter_code
_entity_poly.pdbx_strand_id
1 'polypeptide(L)'
;MKKIFGYRSEKGESPLDSSISLGRDRGHRRTSFQPGYHIRDRDLKKIHKAASVGNVAKVQQVLLLRKNGLNDRDKKNRTALHLACANGHSAVVTLLLERKCLLNLCDNEKRTALMKAVECQEEECATLLLEHGADPNVMDVCGNTAVHYAVFCQNVSLAAKLLSYDADIEARNKDDLTPLLLAICEKRGQMVEFLVKKKANIHAVDKMKRTALMLAVMYESPDVVRLLLQQGADIFSQDVFGWTAEEYAVISGFDIFCQLISEYKEKRSKTSPENSNPVGESSEEHSSRRFPNKPGVDLGPTSNDEVLDFKTKHVLKIKVNEVNEGFSAI
;
A
#
# COMPACT_ATOMS: atom_id res chain seq x y z
N MET A 1 54.86 -13.94 15.64
CA MET A 1 54.53 -15.05 14.73
C MET A 1 53.25 -15.73 15.21
N LYS A 2 52.39 -16.08 14.27
CA LYS A 2 51.12 -16.81 14.32
C LYS A 2 49.85 -15.94 14.51
N LYS A 3 49.26 -15.61 13.35
CA LYS A 3 47.89 -15.24 13.13
C LYS A 3 47.01 -16.48 13.36
N ILE A 4 45.91 -16.33 14.13
CA ILE A 4 44.86 -17.34 14.21
C ILE A 4 43.60 -16.71 13.59
N PHE A 5 43.12 -17.32 12.53
CA PHE A 5 41.89 -17.02 11.83
C PHE A 5 40.68 -17.37 12.72
N GLY A 6 39.84 -16.39 13.03
CA GLY A 6 38.51 -16.59 13.61
C GLY A 6 37.48 -16.67 12.52
N TYR A 7 36.87 -17.82 12.31
CA TYR A 7 35.68 -18.01 11.48
C TYR A 7 34.50 -17.31 12.14
N ARG A 8 33.96 -16.32 11.46
CA ARG A 8 32.69 -15.70 11.81
C ARG A 8 31.63 -16.42 11.01
N SER A 9 30.73 -17.15 11.69
CA SER A 9 29.56 -17.76 11.10
C SER A 9 28.61 -16.65 10.65
N GLU A 10 28.50 -16.46 9.36
CA GLU A 10 27.46 -15.67 8.75
C GLU A 10 26.13 -16.43 8.88
N LYS A 11 25.21 -15.88 9.65
CA LYS A 11 23.80 -16.29 9.60
C LYS A 11 23.26 -15.85 8.25
N GLY A 12 22.85 -16.81 7.43
CA GLY A 12 22.26 -16.57 6.12
C GLY A 12 21.01 -15.68 6.24
N GLU A 13 21.12 -14.51 5.67
CA GLU A 13 19.97 -13.67 5.37
C GLU A 13 19.22 -14.33 4.20
N SER A 14 17.90 -14.47 4.33
CA SER A 14 17.08 -15.03 3.27
C SER A 14 17.08 -14.09 2.05
N PRO A 15 17.13 -14.63 0.81
CA PRO A 15 17.25 -13.84 -0.42
C PRO A 15 16.07 -12.87 -0.70
N LEU A 16 15.01 -12.92 0.10
CA LEU A 16 13.82 -12.07 -0.06
C LEU A 16 13.93 -10.70 0.60
N ASP A 17 14.90 -10.51 1.52
CA ASP A 17 15.01 -9.25 2.27
C ASP A 17 15.74 -8.13 1.50
N SER A 18 16.42 -8.45 0.40
CA SER A 18 17.27 -7.47 -0.32
C SER A 18 16.65 -6.92 -1.61
N SER A 19 15.50 -7.41 -2.09
CA SER A 19 15.06 -7.14 -3.46
C SER A 19 13.65 -6.58 -3.65
N ILE A 20 12.89 -6.36 -2.58
CA ILE A 20 11.60 -5.67 -2.69
C ILE A 20 11.67 -4.34 -1.95
N SER A 21 12.54 -3.48 -2.45
CA SER A 21 12.48 -2.05 -2.15
C SER A 21 11.43 -1.43 -3.07
N LEU A 22 10.16 -1.55 -2.71
CA LEU A 22 9.10 -0.71 -3.26
C LEU A 22 9.50 0.74 -3.04
N GLY A 23 9.91 1.43 -4.14
CA GLY A 23 10.00 2.88 -4.19
C GLY A 23 10.58 3.59 -2.96
N ARG A 24 11.52 2.98 -2.25
CA ARG A 24 12.28 3.72 -1.26
C ARG A 24 13.23 4.61 -2.02
N ASP A 25 12.78 5.84 -2.12
CA ASP A 25 13.57 6.98 -2.54
C ASP A 25 15.02 6.80 -2.05
N ARG A 26 15.98 6.80 -3.00
CA ARG A 26 17.41 6.77 -2.71
C ARG A 26 17.78 8.05 -1.95
N GLY A 27 17.57 8.05 -0.64
CA GLY A 27 17.87 9.20 0.19
C GLY A 27 17.25 9.19 1.58
N HIS A 28 16.24 8.39 1.82
CA HIS A 28 15.72 8.25 3.17
C HIS A 28 16.43 7.08 3.87
N ARG A 29 17.55 7.40 4.55
CA ARG A 29 18.01 6.59 5.69
C ARG A 29 16.77 6.26 6.51
N ARG A 30 16.66 5.01 7.02
CA ARG A 30 15.74 4.64 8.11
C ARG A 30 16.00 5.57 9.31
N THR A 31 15.59 6.81 9.20
CA THR A 31 15.35 7.63 10.37
C THR A 31 14.04 7.11 10.93
N SER A 32 14.05 6.68 12.18
CA SER A 32 12.83 6.40 12.93
C SER A 32 11.79 7.44 12.51
N PHE A 33 10.65 6.97 11.95
CA PHE A 33 9.56 7.84 11.53
C PHE A 33 9.14 8.65 12.76
N GLN A 34 9.65 9.85 12.87
CA GLN A 34 9.18 10.81 13.87
C GLN A 34 8.09 11.63 13.19
N PRO A 35 6.82 11.39 13.57
CA PRO A 35 5.74 12.21 13.07
C PRO A 35 5.99 13.67 13.45
N GLY A 36 5.57 14.57 12.59
CA GLY A 36 5.71 15.99 12.84
C GLY A 36 6.71 16.70 11.92
N TYR A 37 6.91 17.96 12.20
CA TYR A 37 7.86 18.79 11.45
C TYR A 37 9.17 18.95 12.21
N HIS A 38 10.30 18.76 11.53
CA HIS A 38 11.56 19.28 12.06
C HIS A 38 11.55 20.81 12.01
N ILE A 39 11.35 21.46 13.16
CA ILE A 39 11.17 22.92 13.29
C ILE A 39 12.52 23.57 13.57
N ARG A 40 12.87 24.57 12.77
CA ARG A 40 14.00 25.46 13.03
C ARG A 40 13.46 26.88 13.22
N ASP A 41 13.79 27.51 14.35
CA ASP A 41 13.30 28.86 14.72
C ASP A 41 13.50 29.93 13.62
N ARG A 42 14.62 29.85 12.89
CA ARG A 42 14.95 30.76 11.78
C ARG A 42 14.04 30.66 10.56
N ASP A 43 13.25 29.58 10.46
CA ASP A 43 12.32 29.35 9.35
C ASP A 43 10.93 29.87 9.67
N LEU A 44 10.66 30.21 10.93
CA LEU A 44 9.35 30.57 11.46
C LEU A 44 9.16 32.10 11.53
N LYS A 45 7.98 32.55 11.13
CA LYS A 45 7.47 33.88 11.50
C LYS A 45 6.85 33.83 12.90
N LYS A 46 6.55 35.00 13.49
CA LYS A 46 6.00 35.08 14.86
C LYS A 46 4.74 34.23 15.09
N ILE A 47 3.80 34.23 14.10
CA ILE A 47 2.57 33.44 14.19
C ILE A 47 2.86 31.94 14.16
N HIS A 48 3.79 31.49 13.32
CA HIS A 48 4.19 30.09 13.21
C HIS A 48 4.79 29.58 14.52
N LYS A 49 5.68 30.36 15.13
CA LYS A 49 6.28 30.03 16.41
C LYS A 49 5.22 29.94 17.53
N ALA A 50 4.27 30.89 17.56
CA ALA A 50 3.18 30.86 18.53
C ALA A 50 2.26 29.66 18.32
N ALA A 51 1.93 29.32 17.08
CA ALA A 51 1.08 28.17 16.73
C ALA A 51 1.76 26.82 17.03
N SER A 52 3.07 26.69 16.81
CA SER A 52 3.80 25.45 17.07
C SER A 52 3.94 25.11 18.55
N VAL A 53 3.76 26.06 19.45
CA VAL A 53 3.81 25.87 20.92
C VAL A 53 2.43 26.00 21.58
N GLY A 54 1.36 26.10 20.79
CA GLY A 54 0.00 26.17 21.30
C GLY A 54 -0.38 27.48 21.98
N ASN A 55 0.38 28.57 21.80
CA ASN A 55 0.12 29.83 22.48
C ASN A 55 -1.00 30.63 21.81
N VAL A 56 -2.26 30.32 22.16
CA VAL A 56 -3.47 30.95 21.63
C VAL A 56 -3.46 32.46 21.75
N ALA A 57 -3.12 32.99 22.94
CA ALA A 57 -3.09 34.42 23.20
C ALA A 57 -2.09 35.15 22.26
N LYS A 58 -0.93 34.53 22.01
CA LYS A 58 0.09 35.09 21.13
C LYS A 58 -0.35 35.04 19.68
N VAL A 59 -0.98 33.95 19.25
CA VAL A 59 -1.57 33.83 17.89
C VAL A 59 -2.62 34.94 17.71
N GLN A 60 -3.56 35.10 18.66
CA GLN A 60 -4.58 36.11 18.62
C GLN A 60 -3.98 37.53 18.58
N GLN A 61 -2.98 37.83 19.41
CA GLN A 61 -2.27 39.10 19.39
C GLN A 61 -1.65 39.42 18.01
N VAL A 62 -0.98 38.41 17.40
CA VAL A 62 -0.35 38.59 16.08
C VAL A 62 -1.41 38.87 15.01
N LEU A 63 -2.56 38.17 15.04
CA LEU A 63 -3.67 38.37 14.11
C LEU A 63 -4.32 39.75 14.26
N LEU A 64 -4.43 40.26 15.47
CA LEU A 64 -4.99 41.62 15.72
C LEU A 64 -4.05 42.72 15.26
N LEU A 65 -2.75 42.55 15.42
CA LEU A 65 -1.75 43.55 15.07
C LEU A 65 -1.42 43.61 13.56
N ARG A 66 -1.75 42.57 12.82
CA ARG A 66 -1.49 42.44 11.38
C ARG A 66 -2.78 42.25 10.60
N LYS A 67 -3.04 43.13 9.63
CA LYS A 67 -4.19 42.98 8.72
C LYS A 67 -4.14 41.70 7.88
N ASN A 68 -2.92 41.15 7.63
CA ASN A 68 -2.65 39.96 6.84
C ASN A 68 -1.66 39.09 7.59
N GLY A 69 -2.02 37.93 8.07
CA GLY A 69 -1.11 37.04 8.81
C GLY A 69 -1.70 35.64 9.00
N LEU A 70 -3.01 35.51 8.78
CA LEU A 70 -3.76 34.27 9.03
C LEU A 70 -3.22 33.10 8.19
N ASN A 71 -3.00 33.35 6.90
CA ASN A 71 -2.49 32.35 5.94
C ASN A 71 -1.02 32.58 5.56
N ASP A 72 -0.30 33.33 6.39
CA ASP A 72 1.14 33.56 6.19
C ASP A 72 1.87 32.22 6.07
N ARG A 73 2.84 32.17 5.17
CA ARG A 73 3.68 30.99 4.97
C ARG A 73 5.08 31.23 5.53
N ASP A 74 5.64 30.20 6.16
CA ASP A 74 7.05 30.18 6.57
C ASP A 74 7.96 29.86 5.37
N LYS A 75 9.26 29.65 5.62
CA LYS A 75 10.24 29.31 4.57
C LYS A 75 10.01 27.94 3.93
N LYS A 76 9.22 27.08 4.56
CA LYS A 76 8.84 25.76 4.04
C LYS A 76 7.39 25.71 3.54
N ASN A 77 6.81 26.88 3.24
CA ASN A 77 5.42 27.03 2.83
C ASN A 77 4.38 26.55 3.83
N ARG A 78 4.75 26.29 5.09
CA ARG A 78 3.80 25.90 6.13
C ARG A 78 3.05 27.13 6.65
N THR A 79 1.77 26.97 6.97
CA THR A 79 0.98 27.97 7.69
C THR A 79 0.99 27.69 9.18
N ALA A 80 0.48 28.63 9.98
CA ALA A 80 0.26 28.43 11.42
C ALA A 80 -0.65 27.20 11.66
N LEU A 81 -1.64 26.97 10.78
CA LEU A 81 -2.53 25.80 10.86
C LEU A 81 -1.77 24.48 10.74
N HIS A 82 -0.82 24.34 9.80
CA HIS A 82 0.02 23.15 9.68
C HIS A 82 0.76 22.84 10.98
N LEU A 83 1.33 23.85 11.59
CA LEU A 83 2.14 23.68 12.81
C LEU A 83 1.27 23.37 14.03
N ALA A 84 0.11 24.02 14.15
CA ALA A 84 -0.85 23.72 15.19
C ALA A 84 -1.36 22.27 15.09
N CYS A 85 -1.73 21.83 13.87
CA CYS A 85 -2.20 20.47 13.61
C CYS A 85 -1.13 19.39 13.86
N ALA A 86 0.13 19.66 13.45
CA ALA A 86 1.21 18.71 13.65
C ALA A 86 1.63 18.53 15.13
N ASN A 87 1.20 19.43 16.01
CA ASN A 87 1.53 19.41 17.44
C ASN A 87 0.29 19.28 18.34
N GLY A 88 -0.88 18.97 17.77
CA GLY A 88 -2.10 18.70 18.56
C GLY A 88 -2.70 19.91 19.26
N HIS A 89 -2.43 21.12 18.78
CA HIS A 89 -2.93 22.33 19.44
C HIS A 89 -4.33 22.71 18.97
N SER A 90 -5.33 21.94 19.36
CA SER A 90 -6.75 22.08 18.95
C SER A 90 -7.32 23.48 19.22
N ALA A 91 -6.98 24.09 20.36
CA ALA A 91 -7.42 25.45 20.68
C ALA A 91 -6.86 26.52 19.69
N VAL A 92 -5.63 26.34 19.18
CA VAL A 92 -5.07 27.21 18.14
C VAL A 92 -5.77 26.92 16.80
N VAL A 93 -6.03 25.65 16.49
CA VAL A 93 -6.76 25.25 15.29
C VAL A 93 -8.15 25.92 15.28
N THR A 94 -8.92 25.80 16.38
CA THR A 94 -10.25 26.43 16.54
C THR A 94 -10.18 27.93 16.29
N LEU A 95 -9.24 28.63 16.92
CA LEU A 95 -9.07 30.08 16.72
C LEU A 95 -8.80 30.43 15.25
N LEU A 96 -7.97 29.63 14.55
CA LEU A 96 -7.67 29.88 13.11
C LEU A 96 -8.89 29.60 12.22
N LEU A 97 -9.68 28.56 12.54
CA LEU A 97 -10.91 28.19 11.84
C LEU A 97 -12.00 29.27 11.99
N GLU A 98 -12.21 29.76 13.21
CA GLU A 98 -13.13 30.89 13.48
C GLU A 98 -12.78 32.15 12.68
N ARG A 99 -11.52 32.35 12.39
CA ARG A 99 -11.02 33.45 11.55
C ARG A 99 -11.07 33.14 10.05
N LYS A 100 -11.64 31.98 9.66
CA LYS A 100 -11.80 31.53 8.26
C LYS A 100 -10.45 31.41 7.52
N CYS A 101 -9.47 30.74 8.14
CA CYS A 101 -8.23 30.42 7.46
C CYS A 101 -8.44 29.47 6.28
N LEU A 102 -7.54 29.51 5.30
CA LEU A 102 -7.58 28.59 4.16
C LEU A 102 -7.09 27.21 4.60
N LEU A 103 -7.93 26.18 4.42
CA LEU A 103 -7.71 24.84 4.96
C LEU A 103 -6.75 23.99 4.11
N ASN A 104 -6.90 24.11 2.77
CA ASN A 104 -6.23 23.20 1.83
C ASN A 104 -4.92 23.79 1.26
N LEU A 105 -4.32 24.74 1.97
CA LEU A 105 -2.99 25.20 1.62
C LEU A 105 -1.95 24.09 1.85
N CYS A 106 -1.02 23.94 0.91
CA CYS A 106 0.00 22.90 0.97
C CYS A 106 1.37 23.44 1.38
N ASP A 107 2.15 22.65 2.10
CA ASP A 107 3.57 22.89 2.36
C ASP A 107 4.45 22.57 1.12
N ASN A 108 5.79 22.55 1.27
CA ASN A 108 6.72 22.23 0.18
C ASN A 108 6.60 20.80 -0.32
N GLU A 109 6.08 19.89 0.49
CA GLU A 109 5.84 18.49 0.14
C GLU A 109 4.40 18.26 -0.36
N LYS A 110 3.70 19.36 -0.67
CA LYS A 110 2.26 19.37 -1.02
C LYS A 110 1.34 18.78 0.04
N ARG A 111 1.76 18.71 1.30
CA ARG A 111 0.92 18.21 2.40
C ARG A 111 0.04 19.34 2.94
N THR A 112 -1.23 19.02 3.22
CA THR A 112 -2.16 19.91 3.91
C THR A 112 -2.04 19.80 5.43
N ALA A 113 -2.66 20.72 6.14
CA ALA A 113 -2.76 20.65 7.61
C ALA A 113 -3.51 19.39 8.07
N LEU A 114 -4.52 18.92 7.31
CA LEU A 114 -5.23 17.67 7.59
C LEU A 114 -4.29 16.46 7.50
N MET A 115 -3.50 16.33 6.43
CA MET A 115 -2.52 15.26 6.31
C MET A 115 -1.54 15.27 7.49
N LYS A 116 -1.14 16.44 7.96
CA LYS A 116 -0.23 16.55 9.11
C LYS A 116 -0.89 16.17 10.42
N ALA A 117 -2.16 16.53 10.64
CA ALA A 117 -2.92 16.06 11.79
C ALA A 117 -3.04 14.53 11.80
N VAL A 118 -3.33 13.91 10.65
CA VAL A 118 -3.44 12.46 10.52
C VAL A 118 -2.09 11.77 10.72
N GLU A 119 -1.01 12.27 10.09
CA GLU A 119 0.35 11.76 10.24
C GLU A 119 0.82 11.78 11.69
N CYS A 120 0.46 12.82 12.43
CA CYS A 120 0.80 12.96 13.85
C CYS A 120 -0.23 12.31 14.80
N GLN A 121 -1.28 11.71 14.25
CA GLN A 121 -2.38 11.06 15.00
C GLN A 121 -3.16 12.02 15.92
N GLU A 122 -3.25 13.28 15.55
CA GLU A 122 -3.94 14.33 16.27
C GLU A 122 -5.42 14.36 15.88
N GLU A 123 -6.21 13.43 16.47
CA GLU A 123 -7.60 13.15 16.07
C GLU A 123 -8.52 14.35 16.24
N GLU A 124 -8.36 15.11 17.30
CA GLU A 124 -9.16 16.31 17.56
C GLU A 124 -8.92 17.37 16.48
N CYS A 125 -7.65 17.63 16.13
CA CYS A 125 -7.30 18.57 15.09
C CYS A 125 -7.83 18.12 13.71
N ALA A 126 -7.70 16.84 13.39
CA ALA A 126 -8.23 16.27 12.13
C ALA A 126 -9.76 16.41 12.07
N THR A 127 -10.45 16.13 13.18
CA THR A 127 -11.91 16.28 13.29
C THR A 127 -12.34 17.71 13.03
N LEU A 128 -11.74 18.68 13.73
CA LEU A 128 -12.04 20.10 13.54
C LEU A 128 -11.85 20.56 12.10
N LEU A 129 -10.77 20.10 11.44
CA LEU A 129 -10.52 20.43 10.04
C LEU A 129 -11.60 19.86 9.12
N LEU A 130 -11.98 18.59 9.30
CA LEU A 130 -13.02 17.93 8.48
C LEU A 130 -14.39 18.57 8.67
N GLU A 131 -14.77 18.88 9.91
CA GLU A 131 -16.03 19.59 10.24
C GLU A 131 -16.13 20.97 9.61
N HIS A 132 -14.98 21.62 9.34
CA HIS A 132 -14.93 22.93 8.68
C HIS A 132 -14.70 22.83 7.15
N GLY A 133 -14.75 21.60 6.58
CA GLY A 133 -14.69 21.39 5.14
C GLY A 133 -13.27 21.31 4.56
N ALA A 134 -12.29 20.84 5.33
CA ALA A 134 -10.99 20.48 4.77
C ALA A 134 -11.16 19.31 3.81
N ASP A 135 -10.56 19.41 2.62
CA ASP A 135 -10.59 18.38 1.58
C ASP A 135 -9.66 17.21 1.95
N PRO A 136 -10.19 16.00 2.19
CA PRO A 136 -9.39 14.83 2.52
C PRO A 136 -8.68 14.22 1.31
N ASN A 137 -9.02 14.63 0.08
CA ASN A 137 -8.57 14.03 -1.18
C ASN A 137 -7.41 14.78 -1.83
N VAL A 138 -6.92 15.84 -1.22
CA VAL A 138 -5.69 16.52 -1.68
C VAL A 138 -4.56 15.50 -1.68
N MET A 139 -3.69 15.58 -2.70
CA MET A 139 -2.54 14.68 -2.87
C MET A 139 -1.22 15.40 -2.56
N ASP A 140 -0.34 14.73 -1.85
CA ASP A 140 1.04 15.18 -1.61
C ASP A 140 1.94 14.96 -2.84
N VAL A 141 3.26 15.18 -2.69
CA VAL A 141 4.24 14.96 -3.75
C VAL A 141 4.36 13.50 -4.20
N CYS A 142 3.97 12.54 -3.34
CA CYS A 142 3.94 11.10 -3.63
C CYS A 142 2.56 10.63 -4.12
N GLY A 143 1.57 11.52 -4.23
CA GLY A 143 0.19 11.19 -4.55
C GLY A 143 -0.60 10.62 -3.36
N ASN A 144 -0.05 10.64 -2.15
CA ASN A 144 -0.76 10.14 -0.97
C ASN A 144 -1.82 11.16 -0.51
N THR A 145 -3.00 10.66 -0.17
CA THR A 145 -4.08 11.41 0.46
C THR A 145 -4.08 11.22 1.98
N ALA A 146 -4.96 11.91 2.70
CA ALA A 146 -5.09 11.75 4.15
C ALA A 146 -5.37 10.29 4.57
N VAL A 147 -6.11 9.50 3.75
CA VAL A 147 -6.37 8.06 4.04
C VAL A 147 -5.09 7.24 3.96
N HIS A 148 -4.20 7.51 3.01
CA HIS A 148 -2.91 6.84 2.94
C HIS A 148 -2.08 7.09 4.20
N TYR A 149 -2.10 8.31 4.73
CA TYR A 149 -1.43 8.63 6.01
C TYR A 149 -2.06 7.88 7.19
N ALA A 150 -3.38 7.74 7.24
CA ALA A 150 -4.06 6.93 8.26
C ALA A 150 -3.64 5.46 8.21
N VAL A 151 -3.40 4.91 6.99
CA VAL A 151 -2.86 3.56 6.78
C VAL A 151 -1.43 3.45 7.33
N PHE A 152 -0.54 4.38 6.98
CA PHE A 152 0.84 4.39 7.50
C PHE A 152 0.88 4.39 9.03
N CYS A 153 0.02 5.19 9.65
CA CYS A 153 -0.07 5.33 11.11
C CYS A 153 -0.87 4.23 11.80
N GLN A 154 -1.46 3.30 11.06
CA GLN A 154 -2.37 2.25 11.58
C GLN A 154 -3.56 2.81 12.39
N ASN A 155 -3.99 4.01 12.12
CA ASN A 155 -5.09 4.61 12.85
C ASN A 155 -6.43 4.37 12.14
N VAL A 156 -7.10 3.28 12.55
CA VAL A 156 -8.41 2.88 12.01
C VAL A 156 -9.49 3.91 12.34
N SER A 157 -9.42 4.56 13.52
CA SER A 157 -10.36 5.60 13.92
C SER A 157 -10.31 6.79 12.96
N LEU A 158 -9.10 7.31 12.69
CA LEU A 158 -8.90 8.38 11.72
C LEU A 158 -9.30 7.96 10.30
N ALA A 159 -8.97 6.74 9.87
CA ALA A 159 -9.41 6.24 8.57
C ALA A 159 -10.94 6.20 8.46
N ALA A 160 -11.62 5.71 9.50
CA ALA A 160 -13.09 5.68 9.54
C ALA A 160 -13.69 7.09 9.47
N LYS A 161 -13.09 8.02 10.19
CA LYS A 161 -13.52 9.42 10.20
C LYS A 161 -13.31 10.07 8.83
N LEU A 162 -12.14 9.92 8.21
CA LEU A 162 -11.87 10.43 6.87
C LEU A 162 -12.90 9.93 5.84
N LEU A 163 -13.21 8.61 5.86
CA LEU A 163 -14.21 8.02 4.99
C LEU A 163 -15.63 8.54 5.26
N SER A 164 -15.95 9.00 6.47
CA SER A 164 -17.23 9.62 6.79
C SER A 164 -17.35 11.08 6.31
N TYR A 165 -16.23 11.67 5.86
CA TYR A 165 -16.15 12.99 5.26
C TYR A 165 -15.69 12.90 3.79
N ASP A 166 -16.20 11.93 3.05
CA ASP A 166 -16.04 11.75 1.61
C ASP A 166 -14.57 11.58 1.14
N ALA A 167 -13.72 11.02 2.00
CA ALA A 167 -12.39 10.59 1.55
C ALA A 167 -12.52 9.41 0.58
N ASP A 168 -11.82 9.49 -0.55
CA ASP A 168 -11.81 8.45 -1.57
C ASP A 168 -11.03 7.22 -1.08
N ILE A 169 -11.76 6.12 -0.86
CA ILE A 169 -11.20 4.83 -0.45
C ILE A 169 -10.36 4.18 -1.56
N GLU A 170 -10.57 4.60 -2.81
CA GLU A 170 -9.86 4.09 -4.00
C GLU A 170 -8.80 5.07 -4.53
N ALA A 171 -8.51 6.14 -3.79
CA ALA A 171 -7.48 7.09 -4.18
C ALA A 171 -6.15 6.35 -4.45
N ARG A 172 -5.48 6.71 -5.56
CA ARG A 172 -4.23 6.08 -5.99
C ARG A 172 -3.07 7.02 -5.79
N ASN A 173 -2.02 6.54 -5.16
CA ASN A 173 -0.76 7.28 -5.09
C ASN A 173 0.07 7.10 -6.38
N LYS A 174 1.29 7.64 -6.44
CA LYS A 174 2.15 7.55 -7.62
C LYS A 174 2.61 6.14 -7.98
N ASP A 175 2.52 5.19 -7.07
CA ASP A 175 2.82 3.77 -7.29
C ASP A 175 1.54 2.97 -7.63
N ASP A 176 0.43 3.66 -7.94
CA ASP A 176 -0.90 3.12 -8.17
C ASP A 176 -1.44 2.32 -6.97
N LEU A 177 -0.87 2.53 -5.78
CA LEU A 177 -1.38 1.89 -4.57
C LEU A 177 -2.64 2.59 -4.09
N THR A 178 -3.73 1.83 -3.94
CA THR A 178 -4.89 2.23 -3.15
C THR A 178 -4.58 2.11 -1.66
N PRO A 179 -5.37 2.73 -0.75
CA PRO A 179 -5.22 2.51 0.69
C PRO A 179 -5.19 1.04 1.09
N LEU A 180 -6.01 0.18 0.42
CA LEU A 180 -6.00 -1.27 0.65
C LEU A 180 -4.67 -1.92 0.26
N LEU A 181 -4.19 -1.67 -0.96
CA LEU A 181 -2.92 -2.21 -1.42
C LEU A 181 -1.76 -1.74 -0.54
N LEU A 182 -1.75 -0.46 -0.16
CA LEU A 182 -0.77 0.10 0.77
C LEU A 182 -0.81 -0.59 2.14
N ALA A 183 -2.02 -0.85 2.69
CA ALA A 183 -2.18 -1.54 3.98
C ALA A 183 -1.60 -2.95 3.95
N ILE A 184 -1.72 -3.65 2.81
CA ILE A 184 -1.12 -4.97 2.61
C ILE A 184 0.40 -4.87 2.55
N CYS A 185 0.95 -3.94 1.74
CA CYS A 185 2.39 -3.71 1.63
C CYS A 185 3.04 -3.36 2.97
N GLU A 186 2.34 -2.57 3.79
CA GLU A 186 2.80 -2.17 5.12
C GLU A 186 2.48 -3.20 6.23
N LYS A 187 1.93 -4.38 5.87
CA LYS A 187 1.55 -5.46 6.79
C LYS A 187 0.58 -5.00 7.89
N ARG A 188 -0.38 -4.13 7.54
CA ARG A 188 -1.34 -3.52 8.47
C ARG A 188 -2.66 -4.33 8.52
N GLY A 189 -2.63 -5.57 9.04
CA GLY A 189 -3.76 -6.50 9.00
C GLY A 189 -5.09 -5.92 9.47
N GLN A 190 -5.15 -5.25 10.61
CA GLN A 190 -6.37 -4.61 11.11
C GLN A 190 -6.91 -3.53 10.16
N MET A 191 -6.02 -2.77 9.51
CA MET A 191 -6.41 -1.79 8.51
C MET A 191 -6.93 -2.46 7.23
N VAL A 192 -6.33 -3.58 6.81
CA VAL A 192 -6.81 -4.38 5.68
C VAL A 192 -8.23 -4.87 5.96
N GLU A 193 -8.48 -5.49 7.13
CA GLU A 193 -9.82 -5.95 7.53
C GLU A 193 -10.84 -4.79 7.53
N PHE A 194 -10.46 -3.65 8.08
CA PHE A 194 -11.30 -2.47 8.10
C PHE A 194 -11.65 -1.99 6.69
N LEU A 195 -10.67 -1.84 5.80
CA LEU A 195 -10.89 -1.37 4.43
C LEU A 195 -11.73 -2.35 3.61
N VAL A 196 -11.48 -3.65 3.73
CA VAL A 196 -12.32 -4.70 3.11
C VAL A 196 -13.76 -4.63 3.62
N LYS A 197 -13.96 -4.46 4.93
CA LYS A 197 -15.29 -4.25 5.52
C LYS A 197 -15.98 -2.98 5.00
N LYS A 198 -15.21 -1.95 4.69
CA LYS A 198 -15.68 -0.71 4.06
C LYS A 198 -15.86 -0.83 2.55
N LYS A 199 -15.74 -2.04 1.99
CA LYS A 199 -15.95 -2.36 0.57
C LYS A 199 -14.90 -1.76 -0.37
N ALA A 200 -13.66 -1.58 0.12
CA ALA A 200 -12.53 -1.28 -0.76
C ALA A 200 -12.40 -2.36 -1.85
N ASN A 201 -12.04 -1.94 -3.06
CA ASN A 201 -11.90 -2.82 -4.21
C ASN A 201 -10.73 -3.79 -4.04
N ILE A 202 -11.04 -5.06 -3.75
CA ILE A 202 -10.06 -6.14 -3.59
C ILE A 202 -9.40 -6.55 -4.91
N HIS A 203 -9.96 -6.13 -6.06
CA HIS A 203 -9.42 -6.40 -7.39
C HIS A 203 -8.56 -5.24 -7.92
N ALA A 204 -8.33 -4.20 -7.11
CA ALA A 204 -7.38 -3.15 -7.45
C ALA A 204 -5.99 -3.73 -7.69
N VAL A 205 -5.27 -3.13 -8.63
CA VAL A 205 -3.89 -3.52 -8.96
C VAL A 205 -2.96 -2.33 -8.81
N ASP A 206 -1.71 -2.61 -8.48
CA ASP A 206 -0.63 -1.64 -8.45
C ASP A 206 -0.05 -1.35 -9.84
N LYS A 207 1.00 -0.54 -9.92
CA LYS A 207 1.70 -0.18 -11.15
C LYS A 207 2.28 -1.39 -11.92
N MET A 208 2.59 -2.48 -11.21
CA MET A 208 3.07 -3.74 -11.79
C MET A 208 1.92 -4.70 -12.14
N LYS A 209 0.66 -4.26 -12.08
CA LYS A 209 -0.56 -5.08 -12.20
C LYS A 209 -0.68 -6.18 -11.14
N ARG A 210 0.02 -6.06 -10.00
CA ARG A 210 -0.11 -7.02 -8.92
C ARG A 210 -1.40 -6.79 -8.17
N THR A 211 -2.17 -7.85 -7.95
CA THR A 211 -3.41 -7.81 -7.19
C THR A 211 -3.14 -7.78 -5.68
N ALA A 212 -4.18 -7.43 -4.89
CA ALA A 212 -4.13 -7.52 -3.43
C ALA A 212 -3.70 -8.91 -2.93
N LEU A 213 -4.17 -9.99 -3.61
CA LEU A 213 -3.81 -11.36 -3.26
C LEU A 213 -2.32 -11.66 -3.51
N MET A 214 -1.77 -11.24 -4.67
CA MET A 214 -0.33 -11.38 -4.96
C MET A 214 0.51 -10.66 -3.92
N LEU A 215 0.16 -9.41 -3.58
CA LEU A 215 0.85 -8.64 -2.56
C LEU A 215 0.76 -9.29 -1.17
N ALA A 216 -0.41 -9.84 -0.80
CA ALA A 216 -0.58 -10.53 0.49
C ALA A 216 0.31 -11.77 0.61
N VAL A 217 0.50 -12.51 -0.49
CA VAL A 217 1.46 -13.64 -0.56
C VAL A 217 2.90 -13.13 -0.46
N MET A 218 3.27 -12.13 -1.26
CA MET A 218 4.62 -11.53 -1.26
C MET A 218 5.03 -10.95 0.10
N TYR A 219 4.09 -10.38 0.83
CA TYR A 219 4.32 -9.82 2.16
C TYR A 219 4.05 -10.80 3.30
N GLU A 220 3.89 -12.09 2.98
CA GLU A 220 3.80 -13.19 3.95
C GLU A 220 2.69 -12.99 4.99
N SER A 221 1.47 -12.67 4.53
CA SER A 221 0.34 -12.36 5.38
C SER A 221 -0.79 -13.41 5.23
N PRO A 222 -0.71 -14.59 5.89
CA PRO A 222 -1.68 -15.69 5.68
C PRO A 222 -3.11 -15.31 6.02
N ASP A 223 -3.32 -14.49 7.05
CA ASP A 223 -4.66 -14.06 7.45
C ASP A 223 -5.27 -13.13 6.42
N VAL A 224 -4.46 -12.26 5.81
CA VAL A 224 -4.91 -11.40 4.70
C VAL A 224 -5.22 -12.23 3.47
N VAL A 225 -4.41 -13.26 3.15
CA VAL A 225 -4.68 -14.19 2.04
C VAL A 225 -6.02 -14.91 2.26
N ARG A 226 -6.26 -15.45 3.48
CA ARG A 226 -7.55 -16.07 3.82
C ARG A 226 -8.72 -15.10 3.65
N LEU A 227 -8.57 -13.89 4.17
CA LEU A 227 -9.59 -12.84 4.07
C LEU A 227 -9.93 -12.54 2.61
N LEU A 228 -8.91 -12.29 1.77
CA LEU A 228 -9.10 -11.95 0.35
C LEU A 228 -9.75 -13.10 -0.43
N LEU A 229 -9.34 -14.34 -0.19
CA LEU A 229 -9.96 -15.53 -0.79
C LEU A 229 -11.43 -15.69 -0.36
N GLN A 230 -11.75 -15.45 0.92
CA GLN A 230 -13.14 -15.46 1.41
C GLN A 230 -14.02 -14.38 0.75
N GLN A 231 -13.43 -13.25 0.39
CA GLN A 231 -14.11 -12.18 -0.33
C GLN A 231 -14.17 -12.40 -1.86
N GLY A 232 -13.64 -13.53 -2.36
CA GLY A 232 -13.72 -13.89 -3.77
C GLY A 232 -12.62 -13.26 -4.63
N ALA A 233 -11.45 -12.99 -4.07
CA ALA A 233 -10.31 -12.48 -4.84
C ALA A 233 -10.00 -13.41 -6.02
N ASP A 234 -9.67 -12.82 -7.18
CA ASP A 234 -9.29 -13.56 -8.37
C ASP A 234 -7.89 -14.16 -8.21
N ILE A 235 -7.81 -15.47 -8.35
CA ILE A 235 -6.57 -16.26 -8.24
C ILE A 235 -5.85 -16.44 -9.58
N PHE A 236 -6.52 -16.10 -10.70
CA PHE A 236 -6.00 -16.30 -12.06
C PHE A 236 -5.43 -15.03 -12.69
N SER A 237 -5.66 -13.87 -12.08
CA SER A 237 -5.06 -12.62 -12.53
C SER A 237 -3.54 -12.75 -12.62
N GLN A 238 -2.95 -12.10 -13.64
CA GLN A 238 -1.51 -12.06 -13.86
C GLN A 238 -0.98 -10.64 -13.78
N ASP A 239 0.21 -10.49 -13.24
CA ASP A 239 0.95 -9.24 -13.23
C ASP A 239 1.63 -8.95 -14.58
N VAL A 240 2.47 -7.92 -14.67
CA VAL A 240 3.19 -7.55 -15.90
C VAL A 240 4.17 -8.62 -16.38
N PHE A 241 4.58 -9.57 -15.51
CA PHE A 241 5.47 -10.68 -15.85
C PHE A 241 4.70 -11.96 -16.18
N GLY A 242 3.38 -11.94 -16.12
CA GLY A 242 2.51 -13.08 -16.33
C GLY A 242 2.40 -13.99 -15.11
N TRP A 243 2.77 -13.53 -13.91
CA TRP A 243 2.72 -14.32 -12.68
C TRP A 243 1.40 -14.17 -11.95
N THR A 244 0.89 -15.29 -11.48
CA THR A 244 -0.31 -15.38 -10.63
C THR A 244 0.06 -15.38 -9.15
N ALA A 245 -0.94 -15.27 -8.26
CA ALA A 245 -0.73 -15.40 -6.82
C ALA A 245 -0.17 -16.77 -6.41
N GLU A 246 -0.49 -17.83 -7.17
CA GLU A 246 0.03 -19.18 -6.91
C GLU A 246 1.53 -19.30 -7.23
N GLU A 247 1.98 -18.70 -8.34
CA GLU A 247 3.41 -18.66 -8.67
C GLU A 247 4.21 -17.87 -7.63
N TYR A 248 3.66 -16.78 -7.13
CA TYR A 248 4.25 -16.07 -5.99
C TYR A 248 4.32 -16.94 -4.73
N ALA A 249 3.27 -17.75 -4.46
CA ALA A 249 3.27 -18.68 -3.32
C ALA A 249 4.35 -19.76 -3.44
N VAL A 250 4.53 -20.34 -4.63
CA VAL A 250 5.59 -21.33 -4.91
C VAL A 250 6.97 -20.72 -4.71
N ILE A 251 7.21 -19.50 -5.23
CA ILE A 251 8.51 -18.83 -5.13
C ILE A 251 8.83 -18.43 -3.68
N SER A 252 7.81 -18.03 -2.91
CA SER A 252 8.00 -17.67 -1.50
C SER A 252 8.48 -18.84 -0.64
N GLY A 253 8.25 -20.08 -1.11
CA GLY A 253 8.66 -21.29 -0.39
C GLY A 253 7.84 -21.59 0.86
N PHE A 254 6.71 -20.91 1.04
CA PHE A 254 5.79 -21.16 2.16
C PHE A 254 4.60 -22.00 1.71
N ASP A 255 4.60 -23.27 2.04
CA ASP A 255 3.55 -24.25 1.67
C ASP A 255 2.14 -23.81 2.06
N ILE A 256 2.02 -23.01 3.13
CA ILE A 256 0.74 -22.50 3.62
C ILE A 256 -0.03 -21.71 2.55
N PHE A 257 0.65 -20.91 1.71
CA PHE A 257 -0.03 -20.13 0.67
C PHE A 257 -0.51 -21.02 -0.48
N CYS A 258 0.33 -22.00 -0.89
CA CYS A 258 -0.06 -23.00 -1.89
C CYS A 258 -1.28 -23.79 -1.42
N GLN A 259 -1.28 -24.21 -0.15
CA GLN A 259 -2.41 -24.92 0.45
C GLN A 259 -3.68 -24.08 0.45
N LEU A 260 -3.61 -22.82 0.92
CA LEU A 260 -4.77 -21.91 0.96
C LEU A 260 -5.39 -21.69 -0.42
N ILE A 261 -4.55 -21.49 -1.44
CA ILE A 261 -5.03 -21.30 -2.82
C ILE A 261 -5.63 -22.58 -3.37
N SER A 262 -5.03 -23.75 -3.12
CA SER A 262 -5.54 -25.05 -3.55
C SER A 262 -6.88 -25.37 -2.91
N GLU A 263 -7.03 -25.22 -1.59
CA GLU A 263 -8.28 -25.40 -0.87
C GLU A 263 -9.41 -24.49 -1.42
N TYR A 264 -9.06 -23.26 -1.79
CA TYR A 264 -10.02 -22.35 -2.38
C TYR A 264 -10.47 -22.79 -3.77
N LYS A 265 -9.54 -23.28 -4.62
CA LYS A 265 -9.84 -23.86 -5.94
C LYS A 265 -10.81 -25.03 -5.82
N GLU A 266 -10.55 -25.96 -4.91
CA GLU A 266 -11.41 -27.13 -4.69
C GLU A 266 -12.82 -26.77 -4.20
N LYS A 267 -12.93 -25.80 -3.30
CA LYS A 267 -14.26 -25.33 -2.83
C LYS A 267 -15.06 -24.72 -3.98
N ARG A 268 -14.41 -23.97 -4.84
CA ARG A 268 -15.06 -23.31 -5.97
C ARG A 268 -15.51 -24.30 -7.05
N SER A 269 -14.74 -25.38 -7.31
CA SER A 269 -15.11 -26.43 -8.25
C SER A 269 -16.33 -27.22 -7.77
N LYS A 270 -16.50 -27.42 -6.45
CA LYS A 270 -17.65 -28.13 -5.86
C LYS A 270 -18.94 -27.29 -5.82
N THR A 271 -18.85 -25.98 -5.95
CA THR A 271 -20.01 -25.08 -5.90
C THR A 271 -20.53 -24.64 -7.26
N SER A 272 -19.87 -25.00 -8.37
CA SER A 272 -20.41 -24.82 -9.72
C SER A 272 -21.46 -25.89 -9.99
N PRO A 273 -22.74 -25.54 -10.27
CA PRO A 273 -23.72 -26.53 -10.64
C PRO A 273 -23.32 -27.16 -11.98
N GLU A 274 -23.07 -28.46 -11.98
CA GLU A 274 -22.99 -29.24 -13.22
C GLU A 274 -24.29 -29.03 -14.00
N ASN A 275 -24.19 -28.40 -15.16
CA ASN A 275 -25.26 -28.37 -16.13
C ASN A 275 -25.32 -29.79 -16.78
N SER A 276 -25.93 -30.72 -16.08
CA SER A 276 -26.26 -32.03 -16.63
C SER A 276 -27.41 -31.86 -17.60
N ASN A 277 -27.08 -31.67 -18.88
CA ASN A 277 -28.02 -31.96 -19.95
C ASN A 277 -28.13 -33.45 -20.15
N PRO A 278 -29.35 -34.05 -20.13
CA PRO A 278 -29.52 -35.45 -20.44
C PRO A 278 -29.29 -35.69 -21.92
N VAL A 279 -28.54 -36.76 -22.17
CA VAL A 279 -28.25 -37.35 -23.48
C VAL A 279 -29.55 -37.67 -24.20
N GLY A 280 -29.70 -37.11 -25.41
CA GLY A 280 -30.62 -37.60 -26.45
C GLY A 280 -29.79 -38.22 -27.55
N GLU A 281 -29.93 -39.53 -27.71
CA GLU A 281 -29.41 -40.30 -28.84
C GLU A 281 -30.05 -39.82 -30.15
N SER A 282 -29.27 -39.61 -31.21
CA SER A 282 -29.56 -40.09 -32.57
C SER A 282 -28.41 -39.80 -33.55
N SER A 283 -27.81 -40.86 -34.05
CA SER A 283 -27.35 -41.22 -35.39
C SER A 283 -26.82 -40.19 -36.35
N GLU A 284 -25.55 -40.47 -36.79
CA GLU A 284 -24.97 -40.52 -38.15
C GLU A 284 -24.97 -39.27 -39.06
N GLU A 285 -23.84 -38.78 -39.47
CA GLU A 285 -23.14 -39.01 -40.76
C GLU A 285 -21.98 -38.01 -41.00
N HIS A 286 -20.87 -38.60 -41.46
CA HIS A 286 -19.72 -38.11 -42.20
C HIS A 286 -19.63 -36.63 -42.65
N SER A 287 -18.54 -35.98 -42.30
CA SER A 287 -17.70 -35.31 -43.34
C SER A 287 -16.29 -34.98 -42.82
N SER A 288 -15.30 -35.53 -43.51
CA SER A 288 -13.87 -35.33 -43.38
C SER A 288 -13.45 -33.89 -43.63
N ARG A 289 -12.67 -33.27 -42.76
CA ARG A 289 -11.67 -32.26 -43.13
C ARG A 289 -10.35 -32.46 -42.37
N ARG A 290 -9.31 -32.74 -43.15
CA ARG A 290 -7.91 -32.95 -42.77
C ARG A 290 -7.30 -31.70 -42.21
N PHE A 291 -6.53 -31.86 -41.14
CA PHE A 291 -5.47 -30.92 -40.72
C PHE A 291 -4.10 -31.59 -40.91
N PRO A 292 -3.05 -30.83 -41.25
CA PRO A 292 -1.76 -31.39 -41.62
C PRO A 292 -0.89 -31.72 -40.39
N ASN A 293 -0.09 -32.76 -40.57
CA ASN A 293 0.84 -33.39 -39.65
C ASN A 293 1.87 -32.46 -38.97
N LYS A 294 2.08 -32.66 -37.71
CA LYS A 294 3.37 -32.43 -37.04
C LYS A 294 3.97 -33.78 -36.63
N PRO A 295 5.31 -33.94 -36.75
CA PRO A 295 5.95 -35.23 -36.51
C PRO A 295 6.00 -35.59 -35.06
N GLY A 296 5.73 -36.87 -34.78
CA GLY A 296 5.75 -37.47 -33.46
C GLY A 296 7.17 -37.64 -32.92
N VAL A 297 7.32 -37.42 -31.63
CA VAL A 297 8.40 -37.97 -30.82
C VAL A 297 7.75 -38.81 -29.75
N ASP A 298 7.98 -40.10 -29.88
CA ASP A 298 7.58 -41.16 -28.97
C ASP A 298 8.48 -41.13 -27.75
N LEU A 299 7.94 -40.92 -26.56
CA LEU A 299 8.62 -41.14 -25.29
C LEU A 299 7.67 -41.85 -24.33
N GLY A 300 8.02 -43.10 -24.05
CA GLY A 300 7.38 -44.00 -23.11
C GLY A 300 7.39 -43.46 -21.67
N PRO A 301 6.66 -44.10 -20.74
CA PRO A 301 6.36 -43.57 -19.41
C PRO A 301 7.55 -43.71 -18.46
N THR A 302 8.14 -42.62 -18.04
CA THR A 302 9.05 -42.57 -16.90
C THR A 302 8.54 -41.60 -15.86
N SER A 303 8.45 -42.09 -14.62
CA SER A 303 8.15 -41.39 -13.39
C SER A 303 9.03 -40.15 -13.22
N ASN A 304 8.43 -38.94 -13.30
CA ASN A 304 9.17 -37.68 -13.24
C ASN A 304 8.44 -36.62 -12.41
N ASP A 305 8.11 -36.95 -11.15
CA ASP A 305 7.64 -35.90 -10.23
C ASP A 305 8.76 -35.16 -9.50
N GLU A 306 10.01 -35.65 -9.53
CA GLU A 306 11.14 -34.99 -8.84
C GLU A 306 12.00 -34.06 -9.72
N VAL A 307 11.92 -34.13 -11.07
CA VAL A 307 12.81 -33.36 -11.96
C VAL A 307 12.21 -32.01 -12.38
N LEU A 308 10.89 -31.83 -12.27
CA LEU A 308 10.25 -30.56 -12.56
C LEU A 308 10.57 -29.46 -11.55
N ASP A 309 10.87 -29.84 -10.30
CA ASP A 309 11.09 -28.90 -9.20
C ASP A 309 12.40 -28.09 -9.34
N PHE A 310 13.48 -28.72 -9.83
CA PHE A 310 14.79 -28.06 -9.90
C PHE A 310 14.97 -27.10 -11.08
N LYS A 311 14.39 -27.43 -12.26
CA LYS A 311 14.45 -26.55 -13.44
C LYS A 311 13.53 -25.36 -13.30
N THR A 312 12.35 -25.56 -12.73
CA THR A 312 11.37 -24.49 -12.53
C THR A 312 11.87 -23.50 -11.48
N LYS A 313 12.41 -23.95 -10.36
CA LYS A 313 13.04 -23.11 -9.32
C LYS A 313 14.26 -22.34 -9.85
N HIS A 314 15.03 -22.92 -10.78
CA HIS A 314 16.22 -22.26 -11.33
C HIS A 314 15.85 -21.20 -12.38
N VAL A 315 14.88 -21.46 -13.24
CA VAL A 315 14.36 -20.50 -14.23
C VAL A 315 13.64 -19.34 -13.52
N LEU A 316 12.89 -19.61 -12.46
CA LEU A 316 12.22 -18.59 -11.66
C LEU A 316 13.23 -17.72 -10.89
N LYS A 317 14.31 -18.30 -10.33
CA LYS A 317 15.42 -17.53 -9.74
C LYS A 317 16.13 -16.64 -10.75
N ILE A 318 16.33 -17.09 -11.97
CA ILE A 318 16.96 -16.28 -13.04
C ILE A 318 16.03 -15.12 -13.43
N LYS A 319 14.72 -15.36 -13.61
CA LYS A 319 13.76 -14.29 -13.89
C LYS A 319 13.63 -13.27 -12.77
N VAL A 320 13.69 -13.70 -11.50
CA VAL A 320 13.70 -12.78 -10.35
C VAL A 320 14.98 -11.93 -10.34
N ASN A 321 16.13 -12.49 -10.70
CA ASN A 321 17.39 -11.73 -10.78
C ASN A 321 17.41 -10.76 -11.96
N GLU A 322 16.92 -11.14 -13.14
CA GLU A 322 16.80 -10.24 -14.30
C GLU A 322 15.84 -9.07 -14.04
N VAL A 323 14.76 -9.31 -13.30
CA VAL A 323 13.83 -8.25 -12.85
C VAL A 323 14.52 -7.30 -11.87
N ASN A 324 15.37 -7.80 -10.98
CA ASN A 324 16.11 -6.98 -10.02
C ASN A 324 17.22 -6.14 -10.67
N GLU A 325 17.87 -6.64 -11.72
CA GLU A 325 18.90 -5.89 -12.47
C GLU A 325 18.28 -4.82 -13.38
N GLY A 326 17.09 -5.06 -13.95
CA GLY A 326 16.36 -4.08 -14.75
C GLY A 326 15.90 -2.84 -13.97
N PHE A 327 15.73 -2.94 -12.65
CA PHE A 327 15.38 -1.81 -11.76
C PHE A 327 16.60 -0.99 -11.30
N SER A 328 17.82 -1.45 -11.57
CA SER A 328 19.04 -0.70 -11.24
C SER A 328 19.44 0.31 -12.31
N ALA A 329 18.77 0.31 -13.48
CA ALA A 329 19.14 1.08 -14.67
C ALA A 329 18.13 2.16 -15.11
N ILE A 330 17.07 2.41 -14.32
CA ILE A 330 16.12 3.51 -14.58
C ILE A 330 16.12 4.47 -13.37
#